data_b2e0d07bc803b2d9ca0708b482d6c7f6
#
_entry.id   b2e0d07bc803b2d9ca0708b482d6c7f6
#
_cell.length_a   1.000
_cell.length_b   1.000
_cell.length_c   1.000
_cell.angle_alpha   90.00
_cell.angle_beta   90.00
_cell.angle_gamma   90.00
#
_symmetry.space_group_name_H-M   'P 1'
#
loop_
_entity.id
_entity.type
_entity.pdbx_description
1 polymer ?
#
loop_
_entity_poly.entity_id
_entity_poly.type
_entity_poly.pdbx_seq_one_letter_code
_entity_poly.pdbx_strand_id
1 'polypeptide(L)'
;MLPDQKTAIITEFATHEGDTGSPEVQIAVLTRRINELTEHFRTHKHDHHSRRGLLAMVGRRKRLLTYLQREDVNRYRAIIARLNLRVSRSNK
;
A
#
# COMPACT_ATOMS: atom_id res chain seq x y z
N MET A 1 8.46 -10.23 0.32
CA MET A 1 8.25 -9.84 1.74
C MET A 1 8.28 -11.07 2.62
N LEU A 2 9.03 -11.02 3.70
CA LEU A 2 9.10 -12.13 4.65
C LEU A 2 7.82 -12.18 5.50
N PRO A 3 7.41 -13.39 5.94
CA PRO A 3 6.20 -13.52 6.78
C PRO A 3 6.23 -12.65 8.04
N ASP A 4 7.38 -12.52 8.69
CA ASP A 4 7.51 -11.70 9.89
C ASP A 4 7.26 -10.23 9.60
N GLN A 5 7.72 -9.74 8.45
CA GLN A 5 7.49 -8.36 8.04
C GLN A 5 6.01 -8.11 7.76
N LYS A 6 5.34 -9.06 7.14
CA LYS A 6 3.91 -8.95 6.87
C LYS A 6 3.12 -8.93 8.18
N THR A 7 3.45 -9.80 9.11
CA THR A 7 2.79 -9.87 10.43
C THR A 7 2.97 -8.54 11.18
N ALA A 8 4.18 -7.99 11.17
CA ALA A 8 4.45 -6.72 11.83
C ALA A 8 3.61 -5.59 11.23
N ILE A 9 3.50 -5.53 9.90
CA ILE A 9 2.69 -4.51 9.23
C ILE A 9 1.22 -4.68 9.59
N ILE A 10 0.71 -5.90 9.56
CA ILE A 10 -0.68 -6.16 9.93
C ILE A 10 -0.97 -5.68 11.34
N THR A 11 -0.08 -6.01 12.29
CA THR A 11 -0.24 -5.61 13.70
C THR A 11 -0.21 -4.09 13.85
N GLU A 12 0.74 -3.43 13.18
CA GLU A 12 0.90 -1.97 13.28
C GLU A 12 -0.30 -1.20 12.74
N PHE A 13 -0.89 -1.67 11.65
CA PHE A 13 -1.96 -0.94 10.96
C PHE A 13 -3.35 -1.49 11.23
N ALA A 14 -3.48 -2.53 12.05
CA ALA A 14 -4.77 -3.09 12.39
C ALA A 14 -5.66 -2.05 13.07
N THR A 15 -6.92 -2.01 12.69
CA THR A 15 -7.91 -1.08 13.28
C THR A 15 -8.58 -1.67 14.51
N HIS A 16 -8.42 -2.97 14.72
CA HIS A 16 -8.91 -3.67 15.88
C HIS A 16 -8.12 -4.96 16.03
N GLU A 17 -8.24 -5.61 17.19
CA GLU A 17 -7.58 -6.89 17.42
C GLU A 17 -8.06 -7.92 16.40
N GLY A 18 -7.11 -8.65 15.82
CA GLY A 18 -7.41 -9.66 14.81
C GLY A 18 -7.64 -9.10 13.40
N ASP A 19 -7.48 -7.79 13.19
CA ASP A 19 -7.65 -7.19 11.88
C ASP A 19 -6.51 -7.57 10.95
N THR A 20 -6.84 -8.30 9.88
CA THR A 20 -5.87 -8.66 8.84
C THR A 20 -6.31 -8.18 7.46
N GLY A 21 -7.49 -7.58 7.35
CA GLY A 21 -8.09 -7.26 6.06
C GLY A 21 -8.68 -5.88 5.90
N SER A 22 -8.50 -4.97 6.88
CA SER A 22 -9.00 -3.61 6.71
C SER A 22 -8.29 -2.90 5.56
N PRO A 23 -8.90 -1.84 4.99
CA PRO A 23 -8.23 -1.05 3.96
C PRO A 23 -6.85 -0.56 4.39
N GLU A 24 -6.71 -0.13 5.63
CA GLU A 24 -5.41 0.35 6.14
C GLU A 24 -4.35 -0.73 6.10
N VAL A 25 -4.67 -1.93 6.56
CA VAL A 25 -3.74 -3.06 6.53
C VAL A 25 -3.36 -3.40 5.10
N GLN A 26 -4.35 -3.48 4.20
CA GLN A 26 -4.09 -3.81 2.80
C GLN A 26 -3.21 -2.75 2.13
N ILE A 27 -3.48 -1.47 2.38
CA ILE A 27 -2.68 -0.37 1.84
C ILE A 27 -1.24 -0.45 2.35
N ALA A 28 -1.05 -0.73 3.63
CA ALA A 28 0.28 -0.84 4.23
C ALA A 28 1.08 -2.00 3.64
N VAL A 29 0.45 -3.17 3.48
CA VAL A 29 1.11 -4.34 2.88
C VAL A 29 1.48 -4.06 1.42
N LEU A 30 0.55 -3.48 0.65
CA LEU A 30 0.82 -3.12 -0.75
C LEU A 30 1.96 -2.11 -0.85
N THR A 31 1.98 -1.11 0.02
CA THR A 31 3.05 -0.10 0.03
C THR A 31 4.41 -0.75 0.25
N ARG A 32 4.51 -1.69 1.19
CA ARG A 32 5.77 -2.41 1.43
C ARG A 32 6.21 -3.18 0.20
N ARG A 33 5.30 -3.91 -0.44
CA ARG A 33 5.60 -4.67 -1.64
C ARG A 33 5.99 -3.78 -2.81
N ILE A 34 5.28 -2.66 -2.98
CA ILE A 34 5.59 -1.68 -4.03
C ILE A 34 7.00 -1.14 -3.84
N ASN A 35 7.37 -0.79 -2.61
CA ASN A 35 8.70 -0.27 -2.31
C ASN A 35 9.78 -1.32 -2.59
N GLU A 36 9.54 -2.57 -2.24
CA GLU A 36 10.48 -3.66 -2.50
C GLU A 36 10.69 -3.87 -3.99
N LEU A 37 9.61 -3.86 -4.79
CA LEU A 37 9.72 -4.00 -6.24
C LEU A 37 10.37 -2.78 -6.89
N THR A 38 10.07 -1.59 -6.40
CA THR A 38 10.71 -0.37 -6.89
C THR A 38 12.23 -0.47 -6.71
N GLU A 39 12.67 -0.96 -5.56
CA GLU A 39 14.09 -1.17 -5.29
C GLU A 39 14.68 -2.23 -6.23
N HIS A 40 13.91 -3.31 -6.49
CA HIS A 40 14.30 -4.36 -7.43
C HIS A 40 14.62 -3.79 -8.81
N PHE A 41 13.86 -2.81 -9.28
CA PHE A 41 14.05 -2.23 -10.62
C PHE A 41 15.32 -1.39 -10.76
N ARG A 42 15.99 -1.05 -9.67
CA ARG A 42 17.29 -0.37 -9.75
C ARG A 42 18.32 -1.22 -10.44
N THR A 43 18.23 -2.56 -10.27
CA THR A 43 19.18 -3.51 -10.83
C THR A 43 18.58 -4.38 -11.93
N HIS A 44 17.25 -4.40 -12.07
CA HIS A 44 16.55 -5.27 -13.02
C HIS A 44 15.59 -4.45 -13.89
N LYS A 45 16.15 -3.49 -14.63
CA LYS A 45 15.36 -2.50 -15.38
C LYS A 45 14.47 -3.10 -16.47
N HIS A 46 14.81 -4.27 -16.97
CA HIS A 46 14.08 -4.91 -18.07
C HIS A 46 13.20 -6.07 -17.61
N ASP A 47 12.94 -6.18 -16.32
CA ASP A 47 12.06 -7.23 -15.80
C ASP A 47 10.62 -6.81 -16.02
N HIS A 48 10.09 -7.10 -17.21
CA HIS A 48 8.74 -6.71 -17.59
C HIS A 48 7.67 -7.44 -16.78
N HIS A 49 7.96 -8.65 -16.34
CA HIS A 49 7.03 -9.43 -15.55
C HIS A 49 6.79 -8.79 -14.18
N SER A 50 7.85 -8.42 -13.50
CA SER A 50 7.75 -7.72 -12.22
C SER A 50 7.13 -6.33 -12.36
N ARG A 51 7.40 -5.65 -13.48
CA ARG A 51 6.80 -4.35 -13.76
C ARG A 51 5.27 -4.45 -13.84
N ARG A 52 4.76 -5.47 -14.49
CA ARG A 52 3.32 -5.72 -14.58
C ARG A 52 2.73 -5.92 -13.19
N GLY A 53 3.40 -6.71 -12.34
CA GLY A 53 2.98 -6.92 -10.96
C GLY A 53 2.97 -5.62 -10.15
N LEU A 54 4.00 -4.78 -10.33
CA LEU A 54 4.08 -3.49 -9.66
C LEU A 54 2.90 -2.60 -10.04
N LEU A 55 2.60 -2.49 -11.33
CA LEU A 55 1.49 -1.66 -11.81
C LEU A 55 0.15 -2.16 -11.25
N ALA A 56 -0.04 -3.48 -11.16
CA ALA A 56 -1.25 -4.05 -10.59
C ALA A 56 -1.39 -3.68 -9.11
N MET A 57 -0.30 -3.72 -8.34
CA MET A 57 -0.32 -3.35 -6.93
C MET A 57 -0.57 -1.86 -6.72
N VAL A 58 0.04 -1.02 -7.55
CA VAL A 58 -0.20 0.44 -7.51
C VAL A 58 -1.66 0.74 -7.78
N GLY A 59 -2.24 0.09 -8.78
CA GLY A 59 -3.67 0.26 -9.10
C GLY A 59 -4.58 -0.19 -7.97
N ARG A 60 -4.27 -1.33 -7.35
CA ARG A 60 -5.04 -1.83 -6.22
C ARG A 60 -4.96 -0.88 -5.03
N ARG A 61 -3.77 -0.37 -4.71
CA ARG A 61 -3.59 0.58 -3.61
C ARG A 61 -4.41 1.86 -3.87
N LYS A 62 -4.37 2.36 -5.10
CA LYS A 62 -5.14 3.55 -5.47
C LYS A 62 -6.64 3.34 -5.24
N ARG A 63 -7.17 2.17 -5.64
CA ARG A 63 -8.59 1.87 -5.43
C ARG A 63 -8.94 1.80 -3.95
N LEU A 64 -8.08 1.20 -3.12
CA LEU A 64 -8.30 1.14 -1.67
C LEU A 64 -8.26 2.53 -1.05
N LEU A 65 -7.35 3.38 -1.48
CA LEU A 65 -7.26 4.75 -0.98
C LEU A 65 -8.49 5.56 -1.38
N THR A 66 -8.97 5.41 -2.62
CA THR A 66 -10.18 6.09 -3.08
C THR A 66 -11.40 5.64 -2.27
N TYR A 67 -11.50 4.34 -2.03
CA TYR A 67 -12.57 3.79 -1.21
C TYR A 67 -12.54 4.39 0.20
N LEU A 68 -11.36 4.39 0.83
CA LEU A 68 -11.20 4.88 2.19
C LEU A 68 -11.51 6.38 2.29
N GLN A 69 -11.07 7.16 1.30
CA GLN A 69 -11.34 8.60 1.25
C GLN A 69 -12.85 8.88 1.22
N ARG A 70 -13.58 8.07 0.49
CA ARG A 70 -15.03 8.19 0.39
C ARG A 70 -15.74 7.78 1.67
N GLU A 71 -15.26 6.70 2.31
CA GLU A 71 -15.91 6.14 3.49
C GLU A 71 -15.54 6.87 4.78
N ASP A 72 -14.29 7.30 4.91
CA ASP A 72 -13.84 7.98 6.13
C ASP A 72 -12.59 8.81 5.81
N VAL A 73 -12.80 10.10 5.57
CA VAL A 73 -11.72 10.99 5.14
C VAL A 73 -10.62 11.15 6.22
N ASN A 74 -10.99 11.02 7.49
CA ASN A 74 -9.99 11.14 8.56
C ASN A 74 -9.05 9.92 8.58
N ARG A 75 -9.61 8.73 8.37
CA ARG A 75 -8.79 7.52 8.24
C ARG A 75 -7.89 7.59 7.01
N TYR A 76 -8.42 8.11 5.90
CA TYR A 76 -7.65 8.30 4.68
C TYR A 76 -6.47 9.22 4.92
N ARG A 77 -6.70 10.37 5.55
CA ARG A 77 -5.63 11.32 5.85
C ARG A 77 -4.58 10.74 6.78
N ALA A 78 -5.03 9.96 7.76
CA ALA A 78 -4.13 9.33 8.71
C ALA A 78 -3.20 8.31 8.03
N ILE A 79 -3.73 7.47 7.14
CA ILE A 79 -2.90 6.47 6.46
C ILE A 79 -1.92 7.12 5.48
N ILE A 80 -2.35 8.16 4.77
CA ILE A 80 -1.48 8.93 3.89
C ILE A 80 -0.28 9.49 4.67
N ALA A 81 -0.54 10.07 5.83
CA ALA A 81 0.50 10.65 6.67
C ALA A 81 1.45 9.57 7.22
N ARG A 82 0.89 8.47 7.73
CA ARG A 82 1.69 7.39 8.33
C ARG A 82 2.62 6.73 7.34
N LEU A 83 2.15 6.53 6.10
CA LEU A 83 2.93 5.86 5.07
C LEU A 83 3.68 6.85 4.18
N ASN A 84 3.53 8.13 4.44
CA ASN A 84 4.18 9.19 3.66
C ASN A 84 3.89 9.02 2.17
N LEU A 85 2.63 8.78 1.84
CA LEU A 85 2.22 8.56 0.45
C LEU A 85 2.01 9.88 -0.26
N ARG A 86 2.43 9.92 -1.54
CA ARG A 86 2.14 11.06 -2.40
C ARG A 86 0.81 10.82 -3.09
N VAL A 87 -0.07 11.81 -3.00
CA VAL A 87 -1.37 11.75 -3.67
C VAL A 87 -1.34 12.75 -4.82
N SER A 88 -1.70 12.28 -6.01
CA SER A 88 -1.72 13.14 -7.18
C SER A 88 -2.76 14.26 -7.04
N ARG A 89 -2.37 15.47 -7.42
CA ARG A 89 -3.30 16.60 -7.38
C ARG A 89 -4.47 16.43 -8.34
N SER A 90 -4.27 15.66 -9.39
CA SER A 90 -5.34 15.36 -10.33
C SER A 90 -6.48 14.56 -9.71
N ASN A 91 -6.27 14.05 -8.50
CA ASN A 91 -7.30 13.32 -7.77
C ASN A 91 -8.24 14.21 -6.96
N LYS A 92 -8.07 15.50 -7.07
CA LYS A 92 -8.95 16.45 -6.39
C LYS A 92 -10.38 16.35 -6.87
#